data_7cc180223397d4ff44233fede8ed308f
#
_entry.id   7cc180223397d4ff44233fede8ed308f
#
_cell.length_a   1.000
_cell.length_b   1.000
_cell.length_c   1.000
_cell.angle_alpha   90.00
_cell.angle_beta   90.00
_cell.angle_gamma   90.00
#
_symmetry.space_group_name_H-M   'P 1'
#
loop_
_entity.id
_entity.type
_entity.pdbx_description
1 polymer ?
#
loop_
_entity_poly.entity_id
_entity_poly.type
_entity_poly.pdbx_seq_one_letter_code
_entity_poly.pdbx_strand_id
1 'polypeptide(L)'
;MCSSDLQALLGQSQPSRLSTPGGLPRFDWVLAVGVAASVLYIPWIFDDLTFRVGNPLPMDVVMGTLLIVCLLEATRRCMGWALPLIAISFMVYALAGPWFPGLLKHAGATWSQVVNHQYLTSQGVYGVAVGVVATYVFHFVLFGVLATRIGLGQLFLDFATALAGRYAGGPAKVSVFGSMLFGMLSGSSVANAVTVGSLTIPAMIRVGYKREFAGAVEVASSTGGQITPQIGRAHV
;
A
#
# COMPACT_ATOMS: atom_id res chain seq x y z
N MET A 1 -2.84 -5.45 -31.55
CA MET A 1 -1.72 -4.73 -30.92
C MET A 1 -2.28 -4.12 -29.66
N CYS A 2 -1.99 -4.80 -28.62
CA CYS A 2 -2.93 -5.08 -27.58
C CYS A 2 -2.25 -4.84 -26.23
N SER A 3 -2.76 -5.29 -25.23
CA SER A 3 -2.47 -5.46 -23.82
C SER A 3 -0.97 -5.41 -23.41
N SER A 4 -0.05 -5.92 -24.22
CA SER A 4 1.40 -5.94 -23.96
C SER A 4 2.07 -4.58 -23.94
N ASP A 5 1.60 -3.62 -24.75
CA ASP A 5 2.22 -2.30 -24.84
C ASP A 5 1.81 -1.39 -23.67
N LEU A 6 0.61 -1.59 -23.15
CA LEU A 6 0.13 -0.90 -21.94
C LEU A 6 0.87 -1.39 -20.70
N GLN A 7 1.21 -2.66 -20.64
CA GLN A 7 1.99 -3.25 -19.55
C GLN A 7 3.46 -2.79 -19.57
N ALA A 8 4.01 -2.52 -20.75
CA ALA A 8 5.36 -1.97 -20.90
C ALA A 8 5.44 -0.48 -20.48
N LEU A 9 4.37 0.30 -20.69
CA LEU A 9 4.29 1.73 -20.33
C LEU A 9 3.97 1.97 -18.84
N LEU A 10 3.29 1.03 -18.19
CA LEU A 10 2.97 1.12 -16.76
C LEU A 10 4.13 0.68 -15.86
N GLY A 11 5.36 0.58 -16.41
CA GLY A 11 6.55 0.17 -15.66
C GLY A 11 6.23 -1.08 -14.87
N GLN A 12 6.28 -2.24 -15.55
CA GLN A 12 5.91 -3.52 -14.96
C GLN A 12 6.37 -3.61 -13.49
N SER A 13 5.44 -3.45 -12.56
CA SER A 13 5.47 -4.35 -11.43
C SER A 13 5.35 -5.73 -12.09
N GLN A 14 6.46 -6.46 -12.21
CA GLN A 14 6.43 -7.84 -12.65
C GLN A 14 5.23 -8.49 -11.98
N PRO A 15 4.35 -9.20 -12.73
CA PRO A 15 3.34 -10.01 -12.08
C PRO A 15 4.11 -10.81 -11.04
N SER A 16 3.83 -10.52 -9.78
CA SER A 16 4.43 -11.23 -8.67
C SER A 16 4.34 -12.70 -9.07
N ARG A 17 5.41 -13.46 -8.93
CA ARG A 17 5.46 -14.90 -9.29
C ARG A 17 4.39 -15.75 -8.58
N LEU A 18 3.41 -15.11 -8.01
CA LEU A 18 2.19 -15.61 -7.37
C LEU A 18 1.11 -16.11 -8.34
N SER A 19 1.23 -15.86 -9.65
CA SER A 19 0.25 -16.32 -10.64
C SER A 19 0.77 -17.46 -11.52
N THR A 20 1.43 -18.45 -10.94
CA THR A 20 1.52 -19.76 -11.61
C THR A 20 0.23 -20.52 -11.33
N PRO A 21 -0.51 -20.96 -12.36
CA PRO A 21 -1.66 -21.84 -12.20
C PRO A 21 -1.16 -23.25 -11.85
N GLY A 22 -0.89 -23.48 -10.59
CA GLY A 22 -0.37 -24.76 -10.11
C GLY A 22 0.16 -24.65 -8.70
N GLY A 23 -0.74 -24.62 -7.70
CA GLY A 23 -0.41 -24.75 -6.29
C GLY A 23 0.50 -23.66 -5.71
N LEU A 24 0.11 -23.07 -4.61
CA LEU A 24 1.00 -22.18 -3.83
C LEU A 24 2.30 -22.93 -3.53
N PRO A 25 3.48 -22.36 -3.82
CA PRO A 25 4.73 -23.02 -3.49
C PRO A 25 4.77 -23.31 -2.00
N ARG A 26 5.29 -24.47 -1.62
CA ARG A 26 5.35 -24.92 -0.20
C ARG A 26 5.95 -23.86 0.73
N PHE A 27 6.82 -23.03 0.21
CA PHE A 27 7.44 -21.93 0.94
C PHE A 27 6.43 -20.85 1.36
N ASP A 28 5.42 -20.55 0.54
CA ASP A 28 4.40 -19.56 0.86
C ASP A 28 3.49 -20.02 1.99
N TRP A 29 3.23 -21.34 2.07
CA TRP A 29 2.52 -21.92 3.22
C TRP A 29 3.32 -21.79 4.52
N VAL A 30 4.64 -22.00 4.46
CA VAL A 30 5.51 -21.83 5.64
C VAL A 30 5.48 -20.36 6.12
N LEU A 31 5.59 -19.40 5.19
CA LEU A 31 5.48 -17.98 5.53
C LEU A 31 4.10 -17.63 6.11
N ALA A 32 3.02 -18.12 5.49
CA ALA A 32 1.66 -17.85 5.95
C ALA A 32 1.42 -18.40 7.36
N VAL A 33 1.86 -19.65 7.63
CA VAL A 33 1.77 -20.27 8.95
C VAL A 33 2.65 -19.51 9.95
N GLY A 34 3.87 -19.12 9.56
CA GLY A 34 4.77 -18.35 10.42
C GLY A 34 4.18 -16.99 10.83
N VAL A 35 3.60 -16.25 9.89
CA VAL A 35 2.90 -14.99 10.18
C VAL A 35 1.69 -15.25 11.08
N ALA A 36 0.85 -16.23 10.74
CA ALA A 36 -0.33 -16.54 11.53
C ALA A 36 0.03 -16.94 12.97
N ALA A 37 1.04 -17.76 13.16
CA ALA A 37 1.53 -18.14 14.49
C ALA A 37 2.01 -16.93 15.29
N SER A 38 2.82 -16.05 14.66
CA SER A 38 3.33 -14.85 15.32
C SER A 38 2.24 -13.85 15.65
N VAL A 39 1.25 -13.67 14.77
CA VAL A 39 0.14 -12.73 15.00
C VAL A 39 -0.81 -13.27 16.09
N LEU A 40 -1.15 -14.56 16.05
CA LEU A 40 -2.04 -15.19 17.04
C LEU A 40 -1.39 -15.35 18.42
N TYR A 41 -0.08 -15.29 18.51
CA TYR A 41 0.64 -15.32 19.77
C TYR A 41 0.36 -14.09 20.64
N ILE A 42 0.20 -12.89 20.06
CA ILE A 42 -0.08 -11.65 20.80
C ILE A 42 -1.40 -11.73 21.60
N PRO A 43 -2.56 -12.11 21.00
CA PRO A 43 -3.79 -12.28 21.77
C PRO A 43 -3.66 -13.33 22.89
N TRP A 44 -2.85 -14.36 22.69
CA TRP A 44 -2.63 -15.40 23.69
C TRP A 44 -1.92 -14.88 24.94
N ILE A 45 -0.99 -13.96 24.78
CA ILE A 45 -0.22 -13.36 25.89
C ILE A 45 -0.75 -12.01 26.33
N PHE A 46 -1.93 -11.60 25.84
CA PHE A 46 -2.45 -10.24 26.00
C PHE A 46 -2.52 -9.78 27.46
N ASP A 47 -2.94 -10.65 28.37
CA ASP A 47 -3.04 -10.35 29.80
C ASP A 47 -1.67 -10.10 30.44
N ASP A 48 -0.63 -10.77 29.97
CA ASP A 48 0.74 -10.62 30.46
C ASP A 48 1.55 -9.56 29.70
N LEU A 49 1.03 -9.04 28.59
CA LEU A 49 1.77 -8.19 27.65
C LEU A 49 2.37 -6.96 28.38
N THR A 50 1.62 -6.35 29.28
CA THR A 50 2.05 -5.16 30.02
C THR A 50 3.30 -5.42 30.86
N PHE A 51 3.47 -6.63 31.40
CA PHE A 51 4.63 -7.03 32.18
C PHE A 51 5.81 -7.47 31.35
N ARG A 52 5.56 -7.89 30.11
CA ARG A 52 6.59 -8.39 29.16
C ARG A 52 7.23 -7.26 28.34
N VAL A 53 6.52 -6.14 28.16
CA VAL A 53 7.08 -4.95 27.52
C VAL A 53 8.28 -4.44 28.32
N GLY A 54 9.43 -4.37 27.71
CA GLY A 54 10.71 -4.01 28.34
C GLY A 54 11.53 -5.20 28.85
N ASN A 55 10.91 -6.36 29.12
CA ASN A 55 11.62 -7.59 29.53
C ASN A 55 11.03 -8.80 28.79
N PRO A 56 11.26 -8.94 27.47
CA PRO A 56 10.68 -9.99 26.66
C PRO A 56 11.24 -11.36 27.02
N LEU A 57 10.36 -12.35 27.06
CA LEU A 57 10.76 -13.75 27.20
C LEU A 57 11.45 -14.25 25.92
N PRO A 58 12.30 -15.30 26.01
CA PRO A 58 12.94 -15.87 24.81
C PRO A 58 11.95 -16.25 23.70
N MET A 59 10.75 -16.71 24.08
CA MET A 59 9.69 -17.06 23.14
C MET A 59 9.16 -15.83 22.39
N ASP A 60 9.02 -14.70 23.07
CA ASP A 60 8.59 -13.43 22.47
C ASP A 60 9.60 -12.95 21.43
N VAL A 61 10.88 -13.12 21.73
CA VAL A 61 11.99 -12.78 20.80
C VAL A 61 11.96 -13.67 19.57
N VAL A 62 11.70 -14.96 19.72
CA VAL A 62 11.60 -15.89 18.59
C VAL A 62 10.41 -15.55 17.70
N MET A 63 9.21 -15.34 18.28
CA MET A 63 8.00 -15.00 17.53
C MET A 63 8.09 -13.65 16.85
N GLY A 64 8.66 -12.64 17.52
CA GLY A 64 8.89 -11.32 16.94
C GLY A 64 9.94 -11.35 15.81
N THR A 65 11.02 -12.11 15.97
CA THR A 65 12.01 -12.32 14.90
C THR A 65 11.39 -12.99 13.70
N LEU A 66 10.56 -14.01 13.90
CA LEU A 66 9.84 -14.70 12.84
C LEU A 66 8.93 -13.72 12.08
N LEU A 67 8.18 -12.87 12.79
CA LEU A 67 7.32 -11.87 12.17
C LEU A 67 8.14 -10.87 11.33
N ILE A 68 9.24 -10.33 11.88
CA ILE A 68 10.11 -9.38 11.16
C ILE A 68 10.64 -10.00 9.87
N VAL A 69 11.16 -11.23 9.92
CA VAL A 69 11.68 -11.93 8.74
C VAL A 69 10.57 -12.15 7.69
N CYS A 70 9.40 -12.60 8.13
CA CYS A 70 8.26 -12.79 7.23
C CYS A 70 7.80 -11.50 6.58
N LEU A 71 7.77 -10.38 7.33
CA LEU A 71 7.41 -9.07 6.80
C LEU A 71 8.43 -8.55 5.78
N LEU A 72 9.73 -8.70 6.05
CA LEU A 72 10.78 -8.31 5.11
C LEU A 72 10.68 -9.11 3.81
N GLU A 73 10.43 -10.43 3.91
CA GLU A 73 10.25 -11.27 2.73
C GLU A 73 8.97 -10.93 1.96
N ALA A 74 7.85 -10.65 2.65
CA ALA A 74 6.62 -10.21 2.02
C ALA A 74 6.81 -8.86 1.31
N THR A 75 7.46 -7.91 1.95
CA THR A 75 7.78 -6.59 1.37
C THR A 75 8.69 -6.72 0.15
N ARG A 76 9.70 -7.59 0.21
CA ARG A 76 10.59 -7.89 -0.92
C ARG A 76 9.81 -8.38 -2.13
N ARG A 77 8.82 -9.23 -1.92
CA ARG A 77 8.00 -9.79 -2.99
C ARG A 77 7.03 -8.79 -3.60
N CYS A 78 6.45 -7.93 -2.78
CA CYS A 78 5.46 -6.95 -3.23
C CYS A 78 6.08 -5.70 -3.85
N MET A 79 7.15 -5.17 -3.25
CA MET A 79 7.72 -3.86 -3.58
C MET A 79 9.19 -3.91 -4.03
N GLY A 80 9.76 -5.13 -4.15
CA GLY A 80 11.17 -5.29 -4.53
C GLY A 80 12.13 -5.10 -3.37
N TRP A 81 13.43 -4.96 -3.67
CA TRP A 81 14.51 -4.93 -2.69
C TRP A 81 14.71 -3.58 -1.98
N ALA A 82 14.20 -2.49 -2.56
CA ALA A 82 14.49 -1.14 -2.06
C ALA A 82 14.04 -0.94 -0.60
N LEU A 83 12.78 -1.25 -0.29
CA LEU A 83 12.22 -1.07 1.06
C LEU A 83 12.82 -2.02 2.11
N PRO A 84 12.97 -3.34 1.84
CA PRO A 84 13.64 -4.23 2.79
C PRO A 84 15.07 -3.82 3.11
N LEU A 85 15.85 -3.36 2.11
CA LEU A 85 17.22 -2.91 2.34
C LEU A 85 17.27 -1.68 3.26
N ILE A 86 16.35 -0.72 3.05
CA ILE A 86 16.23 0.44 3.94
C ILE A 86 15.89 -0.01 5.36
N ALA A 87 14.89 -0.88 5.53
CA ALA A 87 14.49 -1.38 6.84
C ALA A 87 15.63 -2.12 7.54
N ILE A 88 16.34 -3.00 6.82
CA ILE A 88 17.51 -3.72 7.34
C ILE A 88 18.62 -2.75 7.72
N SER A 89 18.90 -1.72 6.91
CA SER A 89 19.94 -0.74 7.22
C SER A 89 19.65 0.02 8.51
N PHE A 90 18.40 0.40 8.76
CA PHE A 90 18.01 1.03 10.03
C PHE A 90 18.09 0.06 11.23
N MET A 91 17.73 -1.21 11.03
CA MET A 91 17.90 -2.22 12.09
C MET A 91 19.37 -2.46 12.40
N VAL A 92 20.22 -2.56 11.38
CA VAL A 92 21.67 -2.68 11.57
C VAL A 92 22.23 -1.42 12.27
N TYR A 93 21.78 -0.23 11.88
CA TYR A 93 22.14 1.00 12.56
C TYR A 93 21.77 0.97 14.04
N ALA A 94 20.55 0.53 14.39
CA ALA A 94 20.13 0.41 15.77
C ALA A 94 20.99 -0.55 16.60
N LEU A 95 21.46 -1.66 16.01
CA LEU A 95 22.34 -2.63 16.66
C LEU A 95 23.79 -2.15 16.75
N ALA A 96 24.29 -1.50 15.71
CA ALA A 96 25.70 -1.09 15.58
C ALA A 96 25.97 0.33 16.10
N GLY A 97 25.06 0.93 16.87
CA GLY A 97 25.14 2.30 17.37
C GLY A 97 26.48 2.75 17.94
N PRO A 98 27.17 1.95 18.78
CA PRO A 98 28.45 2.33 19.35
C PRO A 98 29.59 2.47 18.33
N TRP A 99 29.46 1.86 17.15
CA TRP A 99 30.51 1.81 16.11
C TRP A 99 30.47 3.01 15.17
N PHE A 100 29.40 3.80 15.24
CA PHE A 100 29.25 4.97 14.37
C PHE A 100 30.01 6.19 14.92
N PRO A 101 30.65 7.00 14.06
CA PRO A 101 31.41 8.18 14.46
C PRO A 101 30.50 9.41 14.68
N GLY A 102 30.92 10.27 15.61
CA GLY A 102 30.36 11.63 15.78
C GLY A 102 28.92 11.66 16.21
N LEU A 103 28.12 12.47 15.54
CA LEU A 103 26.69 12.73 15.86
C LEU A 103 25.77 11.50 15.68
N LEU A 104 26.19 10.50 14.92
CA LEU A 104 25.43 9.28 14.68
C LEU A 104 25.69 8.20 15.75
N LYS A 105 26.61 8.46 16.69
CA LYS A 105 26.92 7.53 17.77
C LYS A 105 25.79 7.51 18.80
N HIS A 106 25.30 6.30 19.11
CA HIS A 106 24.32 6.08 20.16
C HIS A 106 24.66 4.79 20.94
N ALA A 107 23.97 4.55 22.04
CA ALA A 107 24.27 3.43 22.94
C ALA A 107 24.15 2.04 22.29
N GLY A 108 23.48 1.95 21.13
CA GLY A 108 23.16 0.68 20.50
C GLY A 108 21.98 -0.02 21.21
N ALA A 109 21.35 -0.94 20.52
CA ALA A 109 20.29 -1.78 21.07
C ALA A 109 20.68 -3.26 20.95
N THR A 110 20.26 -4.09 21.89
CA THR A 110 20.34 -5.54 21.76
C THR A 110 19.23 -6.03 20.83
N TRP A 111 19.42 -7.20 20.20
CA TRP A 111 18.38 -7.78 19.35
C TRP A 111 17.04 -7.94 20.08
N SER A 112 17.08 -8.34 21.34
CA SER A 112 15.91 -8.46 22.20
C SER A 112 15.16 -7.13 22.36
N GLN A 113 15.89 -6.01 22.51
CA GLN A 113 15.28 -4.67 22.58
C GLN A 113 14.67 -4.23 21.25
N VAL A 114 15.32 -4.53 20.12
CA VAL A 114 14.76 -4.25 18.79
C VAL A 114 13.46 -5.03 18.58
N VAL A 115 13.45 -6.32 18.91
CA VAL A 115 12.25 -7.15 18.80
C VAL A 115 11.17 -6.68 19.77
N ASN A 116 11.50 -6.35 21.01
CA ASN A 116 10.56 -5.79 21.97
C ASN A 116 9.88 -4.54 21.40
N HIS A 117 10.66 -3.60 20.86
CA HIS A 117 10.13 -2.38 20.27
C HIS A 117 9.26 -2.64 19.04
N GLN A 118 9.67 -3.56 18.16
CA GLN A 118 8.96 -3.83 16.90
C GLN A 118 7.72 -4.71 17.08
N TYR A 119 7.72 -5.61 18.06
CA TYR A 119 6.71 -6.66 18.17
C TYR A 119 5.77 -6.49 19.36
N LEU A 120 6.28 -6.15 20.56
CA LEU A 120 5.47 -6.06 21.78
C LEU A 120 4.90 -4.67 22.05
N THR A 121 5.44 -3.62 21.39
CA THR A 121 4.95 -2.26 21.60
C THR A 121 4.04 -1.78 20.47
N SER A 122 3.18 -0.82 20.77
CA SER A 122 2.37 -0.11 19.77
C SER A 122 3.16 0.94 18.97
N GLN A 123 4.48 0.96 19.08
CA GLN A 123 5.37 1.86 18.32
C GLN A 123 5.98 1.18 17.07
N GLY A 124 6.00 -0.15 17.06
CA GLY A 124 6.59 -0.96 15.98
C GLY A 124 5.58 -1.39 14.91
N VAL A 125 5.60 -2.68 14.58
CA VAL A 125 4.74 -3.27 13.54
C VAL A 125 3.26 -3.03 13.84
N TYR A 126 2.84 -3.16 15.09
CA TYR A 126 1.45 -2.89 15.53
C TYR A 126 1.19 -1.42 15.85
N GLY A 127 1.98 -0.52 15.28
CA GLY A 127 1.89 0.91 15.48
C GLY A 127 0.74 1.57 14.74
N VAL A 128 0.78 2.90 14.73
CA VAL A 128 -0.25 3.76 14.13
C VAL A 128 -0.57 3.37 12.68
N ALA A 129 0.44 3.01 11.88
CA ALA A 129 0.24 2.67 10.48
C ALA A 129 -0.69 1.44 10.30
N VAL A 130 -0.45 0.36 11.05
CA VAL A 130 -1.31 -0.84 11.00
C VAL A 130 -2.67 -0.57 11.62
N GLY A 131 -2.72 0.21 12.70
CA GLY A 131 -3.98 0.66 13.31
C GLY A 131 -4.86 1.43 12.33
N VAL A 132 -4.29 2.40 11.60
CA VAL A 132 -5.00 3.16 10.57
C VAL A 132 -5.47 2.27 9.42
N VAL A 133 -4.64 1.32 8.98
CA VAL A 133 -5.05 0.38 7.93
C VAL A 133 -6.22 -0.49 8.38
N ALA A 134 -6.17 -1.01 9.60
CA ALA A 134 -7.21 -1.89 10.13
C ALA A 134 -8.55 -1.18 10.38
N THR A 135 -8.51 0.08 10.83
CA THR A 135 -9.72 0.82 11.19
C THR A 135 -10.26 1.66 10.03
N TYR A 136 -9.43 2.52 9.46
CA TYR A 136 -9.90 3.49 8.47
C TYR A 136 -9.77 2.98 7.04
N VAL A 137 -8.58 2.52 6.64
CA VAL A 137 -8.33 2.16 5.24
C VAL A 137 -9.22 1.00 4.79
N PHE A 138 -9.40 -0.01 5.64
CA PHE A 138 -10.27 -1.14 5.34
C PHE A 138 -11.72 -0.69 5.06
N HIS A 139 -12.28 0.17 5.91
CA HIS A 139 -13.66 0.65 5.73
C HIS A 139 -13.80 1.52 4.48
N PHE A 140 -12.78 2.36 4.17
CA PHE A 140 -12.82 3.18 2.95
C PHE A 140 -12.69 2.36 1.68
N VAL A 141 -11.82 1.35 1.67
CA VAL A 141 -11.70 0.44 0.53
C VAL A 141 -13.01 -0.32 0.32
N LEU A 142 -13.61 -0.83 1.40
CA LEU A 142 -14.90 -1.51 1.34
C LEU A 142 -16.00 -0.58 0.79
N PHE A 143 -16.08 0.63 1.32
CA PHE A 143 -17.02 1.65 0.83
C PHE A 143 -16.78 1.99 -0.64
N GLY A 144 -15.52 2.20 -1.05
CA GLY A 144 -15.16 2.49 -2.44
C GLY A 144 -15.55 1.37 -3.41
N VAL A 145 -15.33 0.12 -3.00
CA VAL A 145 -15.75 -1.05 -3.80
C VAL A 145 -17.27 -1.13 -3.91
N LEU A 146 -18.00 -0.95 -2.82
CA LEU A 146 -19.46 -0.92 -2.84
C LEU A 146 -19.99 0.23 -3.70
N ALA A 147 -19.45 1.44 -3.51
CA ALA A 147 -19.83 2.63 -4.28
C ALA A 147 -19.62 2.42 -5.79
N THR A 148 -18.51 1.79 -6.17
CA THR A 148 -18.25 1.45 -7.57
C THR A 148 -19.27 0.43 -8.11
N ARG A 149 -19.64 -0.57 -7.30
CA ARG A 149 -20.61 -1.61 -7.69
C ARG A 149 -22.02 -1.09 -7.87
N ILE A 150 -22.44 -0.11 -7.09
CA ILE A 150 -23.77 0.54 -7.23
C ILE A 150 -23.81 1.62 -8.33
N GLY A 151 -22.71 1.81 -9.09
CA GLY A 151 -22.68 2.71 -10.23
C GLY A 151 -22.28 4.16 -9.91
N LEU A 152 -21.83 4.47 -8.70
CA LEU A 152 -21.42 5.82 -8.32
C LEU A 152 -20.24 6.33 -9.17
N GLY A 153 -19.33 5.44 -9.58
CA GLY A 153 -18.24 5.78 -10.50
C GLY A 153 -18.75 6.28 -11.85
N GLN A 154 -19.79 5.64 -12.38
CA GLN A 154 -20.42 6.07 -13.64
C GLN A 154 -21.11 7.44 -13.46
N LEU A 155 -21.84 7.64 -12.36
CA LEU A 155 -22.44 8.91 -12.03
C LEU A 155 -21.42 10.06 -11.99
N PHE A 156 -20.26 9.83 -11.41
CA PHE A 156 -19.18 10.85 -11.38
C PHE A 156 -18.62 11.16 -12.75
N LEU A 157 -18.49 10.17 -13.62
CA LEU A 157 -18.06 10.38 -15.00
C LEU A 157 -19.11 11.12 -15.82
N ASP A 158 -20.38 10.80 -15.65
CA ASP A 158 -21.49 11.48 -16.30
C ASP A 158 -21.57 12.95 -15.84
N PHE A 159 -21.39 13.20 -14.55
CA PHE A 159 -21.32 14.53 -13.99
C PHE A 159 -20.09 15.32 -14.51
N ALA A 160 -18.90 14.70 -14.51
CA ALA A 160 -17.70 15.30 -15.07
C ALA A 160 -17.85 15.61 -16.56
N THR A 161 -18.55 14.74 -17.31
CA THR A 161 -18.84 14.94 -18.73
C THR A 161 -19.82 16.08 -18.94
N ALA A 162 -20.82 16.23 -18.10
CA ALA A 162 -21.76 17.33 -18.15
C ALA A 162 -21.07 18.69 -17.90
N LEU A 163 -20.13 18.72 -16.97
CA LEU A 163 -19.37 19.94 -16.62
C LEU A 163 -18.30 20.30 -17.66
N ALA A 164 -17.51 19.36 -18.07
CA ALA A 164 -16.28 19.60 -18.84
C ALA A 164 -16.32 19.13 -20.29
N GLY A 165 -17.27 18.27 -20.64
CA GLY A 165 -17.34 17.63 -21.97
C GLY A 165 -17.56 18.59 -23.13
N ARG A 166 -18.18 19.74 -22.89
CA ARG A 166 -18.50 20.75 -23.91
C ARG A 166 -17.32 21.65 -24.29
N TYR A 167 -16.28 21.66 -23.48
CA TYR A 167 -15.14 22.55 -23.70
C TYR A 167 -14.10 21.90 -24.61
N ALA A 168 -13.28 22.74 -25.27
CA ALA A 168 -12.11 22.27 -26.01
C ALA A 168 -11.22 21.43 -25.10
N GLY A 169 -10.83 20.23 -25.55
CA GLY A 169 -10.12 19.27 -24.71
C GLY A 169 -11.03 18.52 -23.72
N GLY A 170 -12.34 18.46 -23.96
CA GLY A 170 -13.35 17.89 -23.07
C GLY A 170 -12.96 16.56 -22.46
N PRO A 171 -12.60 15.51 -23.22
CA PRO A 171 -12.26 14.21 -22.68
C PRO A 171 -11.10 14.21 -21.68
N ALA A 172 -10.07 15.03 -21.90
CA ALA A 172 -8.96 15.19 -20.96
C ALA A 172 -9.41 15.89 -19.66
N LYS A 173 -10.27 16.90 -19.76
CA LYS A 173 -10.85 17.58 -18.59
C LYS A 173 -11.80 16.67 -17.83
N VAL A 174 -12.56 15.85 -18.52
CA VAL A 174 -13.43 14.81 -17.90
C VAL A 174 -12.58 13.81 -17.11
N SER A 175 -11.43 13.38 -17.64
CA SER A 175 -10.48 12.56 -16.92
C SER A 175 -10.03 13.23 -15.61
N VAL A 176 -9.67 14.52 -15.64
CA VAL A 176 -9.24 15.26 -14.45
C VAL A 176 -10.38 15.32 -13.40
N PHE A 177 -11.55 15.81 -13.78
CA PHE A 177 -12.68 15.93 -12.86
C PHE A 177 -13.18 14.58 -12.37
N GLY A 178 -13.28 13.59 -13.26
CA GLY A 178 -13.66 12.22 -12.91
C GLY A 178 -12.70 11.58 -11.92
N SER A 179 -11.40 11.75 -12.17
CA SER A 179 -10.34 11.25 -11.27
C SER A 179 -10.33 11.96 -9.93
N MET A 180 -10.62 13.25 -9.87
CA MET A 180 -10.76 13.98 -8.60
C MET A 180 -11.95 13.44 -7.79
N LEU A 181 -13.12 13.32 -8.41
CA LEU A 181 -14.32 12.82 -7.75
C LEU A 181 -14.16 11.36 -7.30
N PHE A 182 -13.63 10.50 -8.17
CA PHE A 182 -13.38 9.10 -7.82
C PHE A 182 -12.27 8.95 -6.78
N GLY A 183 -11.25 9.81 -6.83
CA GLY A 183 -10.16 9.89 -5.86
C GLY A 183 -10.65 10.18 -4.44
N MET A 184 -11.72 10.97 -4.28
CA MET A 184 -12.37 11.22 -2.98
C MET A 184 -12.91 9.94 -2.33
N LEU A 185 -13.26 8.94 -3.13
CA LEU A 185 -13.76 7.65 -2.65
C LEU A 185 -12.64 6.63 -2.46
N SER A 186 -11.78 6.46 -3.47
CA SER A 186 -10.79 5.38 -3.51
C SER A 186 -9.53 5.70 -2.70
N GLY A 187 -9.12 6.96 -2.67
CA GLY A 187 -7.87 7.40 -2.05
C GLY A 187 -6.59 6.81 -2.67
N SER A 188 -6.72 5.99 -3.71
CA SER A 188 -5.61 5.29 -4.38
C SER A 188 -5.49 5.75 -5.82
N SER A 189 -4.34 6.37 -6.18
CA SER A 189 -4.07 6.79 -7.56
C SER A 189 -4.05 5.59 -8.52
N VAL A 190 -3.56 4.44 -8.09
CA VAL A 190 -3.49 3.24 -8.93
C VAL A 190 -4.90 2.70 -9.21
N ALA A 191 -5.74 2.57 -8.19
CA ALA A 191 -7.13 2.13 -8.36
C ALA A 191 -7.91 3.13 -9.22
N ASN A 192 -7.66 4.43 -9.03
CA ASN A 192 -8.28 5.50 -9.80
C ASN A 192 -7.86 5.44 -11.28
N ALA A 193 -6.56 5.31 -11.57
CA ALA A 193 -6.05 5.19 -12.94
C ALA A 193 -6.63 3.97 -13.67
N VAL A 194 -6.82 2.85 -13.00
CA VAL A 194 -7.42 1.66 -13.61
C VAL A 194 -8.93 1.85 -13.86
N THR A 195 -9.66 2.37 -12.88
CA THR A 195 -11.12 2.45 -12.96
C THR A 195 -11.57 3.58 -13.90
N VAL A 196 -11.12 4.81 -13.65
CA VAL A 196 -11.47 5.98 -14.47
C VAL A 196 -10.80 5.88 -15.84
N GLY A 197 -9.53 5.46 -15.88
CA GLY A 197 -8.76 5.33 -17.12
C GLY A 197 -9.31 4.29 -18.07
N SER A 198 -9.96 3.24 -17.59
CA SER A 198 -10.63 2.26 -18.45
C SER A 198 -11.73 2.87 -19.33
N LEU A 199 -12.31 3.99 -18.92
CA LEU A 199 -13.36 4.71 -19.62
C LEU A 199 -12.84 5.96 -20.34
N THR A 200 -11.97 6.75 -19.69
CA THR A 200 -11.50 8.04 -20.20
C THR A 200 -10.40 7.90 -21.25
N ILE A 201 -9.48 6.92 -21.14
CA ILE A 201 -8.44 6.70 -22.16
C ILE A 201 -9.03 6.32 -23.52
N PRO A 202 -9.96 5.35 -23.64
CA PRO A 202 -10.63 5.08 -24.91
C PRO A 202 -11.43 6.28 -25.45
N ALA A 203 -12.05 7.07 -24.57
CA ALA A 203 -12.77 8.28 -24.97
C ALA A 203 -11.85 9.33 -25.56
N MET A 204 -10.67 9.57 -24.96
CA MET A 204 -9.65 10.47 -25.48
C MET A 204 -9.11 10.00 -26.84
N ILE A 205 -8.82 8.71 -26.99
CA ILE A 205 -8.32 8.14 -28.25
C ILE A 205 -9.34 8.29 -29.37
N ARG A 206 -10.64 8.07 -29.10
CA ARG A 206 -11.73 8.25 -30.10
C ARG A 206 -11.84 9.66 -30.65
N VAL A 207 -11.47 10.67 -29.86
CA VAL A 207 -11.49 12.09 -30.24
C VAL A 207 -10.18 12.53 -30.92
N GLY A 208 -9.21 11.62 -31.05
CA GLY A 208 -7.97 11.85 -31.81
C GLY A 208 -6.73 12.12 -30.94
N TYR A 209 -6.80 11.92 -29.63
CA TYR A 209 -5.59 12.00 -28.78
C TYR A 209 -4.65 10.83 -29.06
N LYS A 210 -3.34 11.11 -29.07
CA LYS A 210 -2.32 10.06 -29.10
C LYS A 210 -2.41 9.19 -27.85
N ARG A 211 -2.17 7.89 -27.97
CA ARG A 211 -2.30 6.92 -26.87
C ARG A 211 -1.40 7.29 -25.67
N GLU A 212 -0.17 7.70 -25.96
CA GLU A 212 0.82 8.08 -24.95
C GLU A 212 0.35 9.30 -24.17
N PHE A 213 -0.23 10.29 -24.89
CA PHE A 213 -0.76 11.51 -24.27
C PHE A 213 -1.99 11.21 -23.42
N ALA A 214 -2.93 10.38 -23.90
CA ALA A 214 -4.10 9.98 -23.13
C ALA A 214 -3.71 9.24 -21.84
N GLY A 215 -2.73 8.34 -21.91
CA GLY A 215 -2.18 7.66 -20.73
C GLY A 215 -1.51 8.62 -19.76
N ALA A 216 -0.72 9.58 -20.24
CA ALA A 216 -0.07 10.57 -19.39
C ALA A 216 -1.07 11.49 -18.68
N VAL A 217 -2.12 11.92 -19.37
CA VAL A 217 -3.21 12.72 -18.78
C VAL A 217 -3.89 11.94 -17.67
N GLU A 218 -4.20 10.66 -17.89
CA GLU A 218 -4.87 9.82 -16.89
C GLU A 218 -3.99 9.60 -15.65
N VAL A 219 -2.71 9.30 -15.82
CA VAL A 219 -1.78 9.13 -14.70
C VAL A 219 -1.64 10.41 -13.89
N ALA A 220 -1.50 11.57 -14.56
CA ALA A 220 -1.43 12.87 -13.90
C ALA A 220 -2.73 13.18 -13.14
N SER A 221 -3.88 12.95 -13.76
CA SER A 221 -5.20 13.15 -13.16
C SER A 221 -5.41 12.27 -11.93
N SER A 222 -5.05 11.01 -12.03
CA SER A 222 -5.19 10.02 -10.94
C SER A 222 -4.31 10.35 -9.75
N THR A 223 -3.13 10.90 -9.98
CA THR A 223 -2.26 11.41 -8.91
C THR A 223 -2.91 12.62 -8.22
N GLY A 224 -3.57 13.52 -8.99
CA GLY A 224 -4.36 14.62 -8.46
C GLY A 224 -5.50 14.16 -7.54
N GLY A 225 -6.07 12.99 -7.78
CA GLY A 225 -7.10 12.39 -6.92
C GLY A 225 -6.67 12.08 -5.49
N GLN A 226 -5.36 11.93 -5.24
CA GLN A 226 -4.83 11.78 -3.87
C GLN A 226 -4.75 13.08 -3.09
N ILE A 227 -4.69 14.22 -3.81
CA ILE A 227 -4.59 15.55 -3.21
C ILE A 227 -5.99 16.08 -2.85
N THR A 228 -7.03 15.56 -3.51
CA THR A 228 -8.41 15.95 -3.19
C THR A 228 -8.81 15.50 -1.79
N PRO A 229 -9.55 16.32 -1.04
CA PRO A 229 -10.02 15.96 0.29
C PRO A 229 -10.82 14.65 0.21
N GLN A 230 -10.33 13.62 0.88
CA GLN A 230 -11.00 12.33 0.93
C GLN A 230 -12.10 12.37 1.98
N ILE A 231 -13.26 11.80 1.63
CA ILE A 231 -14.36 11.63 2.57
C ILE A 231 -13.85 10.73 3.71
N GLY A 232 -13.61 11.31 4.89
CA GLY A 232 -13.16 10.59 6.08
C GLY A 232 -11.72 10.84 6.54
N ARG A 233 -10.84 11.44 5.75
CA ARG A 233 -9.53 11.92 6.25
C ARG A 233 -9.59 13.29 6.91
N ALA A 234 -10.70 14.00 6.79
CA ALA A 234 -10.86 15.34 7.36
C ALA A 234 -11.08 15.35 8.89
N HIS A 235 -11.12 14.19 9.54
CA HIS A 235 -11.40 14.04 10.96
C HIS A 235 -10.30 13.28 11.73
N VAL A 236 -9.10 13.17 11.17
CA VAL A 236 -7.93 12.57 11.86
C VAL A 236 -6.85 13.60 12.05
#